data_1462eaf01838a867b533766ced2583ae
#
_entry.id   1462eaf01838a867b533766ced2583ae
#
_cell.length_a   1.000
_cell.length_b   1.000
_cell.length_c   1.000
_cell.angle_alpha   90.00
_cell.angle_beta   90.00
_cell.angle_gamma   90.00
#
_symmetry.space_group_name_H-M   'P 1'
#
loop_
_entity.id
_entity.type
_entity.pdbx_description
1 polymer ?
#
loop_
_entity_poly.entity_id
_entity_poly.type
_entity_poly.pdbx_seq_one_letter_code
_entity_poly.pdbx_strand_id
1 'polypeptide(L)'
;MSERLHRPWPALLTALVLVASGCGGGHDGEATTAINEASTTTTMALATTTTTTLATTATPTTIQAVTTTTFLPTTTTTQEGATDTMGSPPTPLALSKGEQLRVVVTGDSVIEQVLPHLAKAFGSAAVIERRVHGGTALCDWFAEQGGDLGIEHLADWQPHVIVVAHGGNAMTPCMAGPDGEPLEGQAFFEKYLADSEYVVELATQMDSRVLFVNHPVWFDGSTWGTDGIFRSMPDRYPGGFVRFASTWPTLSPDGQFLESAPCWEDEPGCVDGYGELRSGLWKNHLQTLAAWRYALAIVEEFVAAGWVDLKVFAMEPEVGDG
;
A
#
# COMPACT_ATOMS: atom_id res chain seq x y z
N MET A 1 -46.12 -5.95 -41.82
CA MET A 1 -45.64 -7.27 -42.22
C MET A 1 -44.14 -7.21 -42.22
N SER A 2 -43.53 -7.72 -41.17
CA SER A 2 -42.06 -7.91 -41.10
C SER A 2 -41.80 -9.06 -40.12
N GLU A 3 -41.34 -10.15 -40.64
CA GLU A 3 -41.09 -11.40 -39.92
C GLU A 3 -39.86 -11.30 -39.06
N ARG A 4 -39.99 -11.63 -37.78
CA ARG A 4 -38.87 -11.83 -36.84
C ARG A 4 -38.34 -13.25 -36.99
N LEU A 5 -37.12 -13.40 -37.48
CA LEU A 5 -36.37 -14.65 -37.49
C LEU A 5 -35.81 -14.93 -36.08
N HIS A 6 -36.38 -15.89 -35.40
CA HIS A 6 -35.81 -16.51 -34.20
C HIS A 6 -34.66 -17.44 -34.61
N ARG A 7 -33.46 -17.20 -34.12
CA ARG A 7 -32.36 -18.17 -34.13
C ARG A 7 -32.25 -18.84 -32.75
N PRO A 8 -32.27 -20.16 -32.67
CA PRO A 8 -31.99 -20.88 -31.41
C PRO A 8 -30.49 -21.00 -31.18
N TRP A 9 -30.06 -20.74 -29.92
CA TRP A 9 -28.72 -21.02 -29.45
C TRP A 9 -28.55 -22.53 -29.18
N PRO A 10 -27.40 -23.12 -29.54
CA PRO A 10 -27.10 -24.51 -29.17
C PRO A 10 -26.63 -24.56 -27.69
N ALA A 11 -27.27 -25.45 -26.94
CA ALA A 11 -26.87 -25.84 -25.60
C ALA A 11 -25.55 -26.62 -25.65
N LEU A 12 -24.50 -26.10 -25.02
CA LEU A 12 -23.25 -26.82 -24.78
C LEU A 12 -23.42 -27.69 -23.53
N LEU A 13 -23.48 -29.01 -23.75
CA LEU A 13 -23.39 -30.04 -22.72
C LEU A 13 -21.94 -30.08 -22.19
N THR A 14 -21.75 -29.74 -20.93
CA THR A 14 -20.47 -29.94 -20.22
C THR A 14 -20.44 -31.36 -19.68
N ALA A 15 -19.60 -32.22 -20.26
CA ALA A 15 -19.34 -33.55 -19.76
C ALA A 15 -18.44 -33.50 -18.53
N LEU A 16 -18.96 -33.95 -17.39
CA LEU A 16 -18.24 -34.14 -16.13
C LEU A 16 -17.48 -35.48 -16.21
N VAL A 17 -16.15 -35.44 -16.30
CA VAL A 17 -15.30 -36.64 -16.21
C VAL A 17 -14.92 -36.85 -14.74
N LEU A 18 -15.52 -37.86 -14.12
CA LEU A 18 -15.13 -38.41 -12.82
C LEU A 18 -13.96 -39.36 -13.03
N VAL A 19 -12.78 -39.01 -12.54
CA VAL A 19 -11.63 -39.92 -12.42
C VAL A 19 -11.67 -40.55 -11.03
N ALA A 20 -12.02 -41.82 -10.98
CA ALA A 20 -11.93 -42.67 -9.81
C ALA A 20 -10.46 -43.14 -9.65
N SER A 21 -9.80 -42.75 -8.56
CA SER A 21 -8.50 -43.29 -8.17
C SER A 21 -8.70 -44.58 -7.39
N GLY A 22 -8.35 -45.72 -8.01
CA GLY A 22 -8.33 -47.02 -7.40
C GLY A 22 -7.11 -47.23 -6.53
N CYS A 23 -7.30 -47.73 -5.32
CA CYS A 23 -6.29 -48.34 -4.47
C CYS A 23 -5.92 -49.71 -5.02
N GLY A 24 -4.61 -50.02 -5.14
CA GLY A 24 -4.07 -51.33 -5.45
C GLY A 24 -2.68 -51.46 -4.85
N GLY A 25 -2.58 -52.42 -3.94
CA GLY A 25 -1.48 -52.70 -3.04
C GLY A 25 -0.36 -53.55 -3.61
N GLY A 26 0.69 -53.63 -2.79
CA GLY A 26 1.59 -54.79 -2.56
C GLY A 26 2.84 -54.87 -3.41
N HIS A 27 4.01 -54.74 -2.86
CA HIS A 27 4.97 -55.83 -2.62
C HIS A 27 6.34 -55.28 -2.14
N ASP A 28 6.78 -55.87 -1.07
CA ASP A 28 8.07 -56.16 -0.48
C ASP A 28 9.34 -55.74 -1.24
N GLY A 29 10.24 -55.09 -0.50
CA GLY A 29 11.63 -54.82 -0.87
C GLY A 29 12.40 -54.23 0.29
N GLU A 30 12.94 -55.11 1.17
CA GLU A 30 13.90 -54.77 2.24
C GLU A 30 15.13 -54.06 1.66
N ALA A 31 15.44 -52.89 2.19
CA ALA A 31 16.79 -52.34 2.20
C ALA A 31 17.00 -51.63 3.52
N THR A 32 17.60 -52.36 4.47
CA THR A 32 18.04 -51.87 5.77
C THR A 32 19.21 -50.91 5.57
N THR A 33 18.97 -49.62 5.77
CA THR A 33 20.07 -48.66 5.98
C THR A 33 19.91 -48.04 7.35
N ALA A 34 20.74 -48.51 8.29
CA ALA A 34 20.86 -47.98 9.63
C ALA A 34 21.40 -46.55 9.57
N ILE A 35 20.58 -45.56 9.91
CA ILE A 35 21.07 -44.21 10.19
C ILE A 35 21.16 -44.06 11.70
N ASN A 36 22.42 -43.94 12.17
CA ASN A 36 22.78 -43.62 13.53
C ASN A 36 22.22 -42.26 13.93
N GLU A 37 21.20 -42.24 14.76
CA GLU A 37 20.73 -41.02 15.43
C GLU A 37 21.71 -40.71 16.59
N ALA A 38 22.61 -39.76 16.37
CA ALA A 38 23.37 -39.14 17.43
C ALA A 38 22.43 -38.12 18.16
N SER A 39 21.88 -38.59 19.28
CA SER A 39 21.09 -37.75 20.19
C SER A 39 22.05 -36.79 20.92
N THR A 40 22.09 -35.52 20.47
CA THR A 40 22.83 -34.46 21.16
C THR A 40 21.91 -33.86 22.23
N THR A 41 22.08 -34.32 23.47
CA THR A 41 21.41 -33.73 24.63
C THR A 41 22.12 -32.43 25.00
N THR A 42 21.54 -31.29 24.63
CA THR A 42 22.02 -29.97 25.06
C THR A 42 21.49 -29.70 26.47
N THR A 43 22.34 -29.86 27.47
CA THR A 43 22.06 -29.51 28.87
C THR A 43 22.17 -27.96 28.98
N MET A 44 21.07 -27.26 29.12
CA MET A 44 21.09 -25.85 29.48
C MET A 44 21.47 -25.69 30.95
N ALA A 45 22.64 -25.14 31.21
CA ALA A 45 23.05 -24.71 32.55
C ALA A 45 22.29 -23.43 32.93
N LEU A 46 21.51 -23.54 33.98
CA LEU A 46 20.77 -22.41 34.60
C LEU A 46 21.79 -21.52 35.31
N ALA A 47 22.10 -20.36 34.77
CA ALA A 47 22.94 -19.35 35.41
C ALA A 47 22.17 -18.69 36.57
N THR A 48 22.57 -18.98 37.81
CA THR A 48 22.07 -18.34 39.02
C THR A 48 22.71 -16.95 39.14
N THR A 49 21.95 -15.89 38.87
CA THR A 49 22.41 -14.52 39.07
C THR A 49 22.29 -14.18 40.57
N THR A 50 23.42 -14.10 41.25
CA THR A 50 23.47 -13.62 42.64
C THR A 50 23.46 -12.08 42.63
N THR A 51 22.37 -11.46 43.04
CA THR A 51 22.26 -10.01 43.18
C THR A 51 22.92 -9.62 44.51
N THR A 52 24.13 -9.04 44.46
CA THR A 52 24.76 -8.41 45.61
C THR A 52 24.28 -6.99 45.77
N THR A 53 23.45 -6.71 46.76
CA THR A 53 22.98 -5.35 47.06
C THR A 53 24.08 -4.64 47.84
N LEU A 54 24.81 -3.73 47.20
CA LEU A 54 25.70 -2.79 47.84
C LEU A 54 24.85 -1.58 48.29
N ALA A 55 24.71 -1.42 49.58
CA ALA A 55 24.17 -0.22 50.20
C ALA A 55 25.18 0.95 50.03
N THR A 56 24.89 1.82 49.08
CA THR A 56 25.65 3.07 48.93
C THR A 56 24.93 4.21 49.61
N THR A 57 25.52 4.72 50.66
CA THR A 57 25.10 5.93 51.38
C THR A 57 25.22 7.12 50.42
N ALA A 58 24.11 7.69 49.97
CA ALA A 58 24.10 8.82 49.06
C ALA A 58 24.30 10.12 49.85
N THR A 59 25.39 10.80 49.58
CA THR A 59 25.58 12.22 49.92
C THR A 59 24.81 13.05 48.88
N PRO A 60 24.00 14.04 49.23
CA PRO A 60 23.25 14.86 48.28
C PRO A 60 24.20 15.76 47.50
N THR A 61 24.55 15.39 46.28
CA THR A 61 25.23 16.27 45.34
C THR A 61 24.18 17.11 44.63
N THR A 62 24.22 18.43 44.89
CA THR A 62 23.39 19.40 44.18
C THR A 62 23.76 19.40 42.69
N ILE A 63 22.92 18.82 41.85
CA ILE A 63 23.09 18.89 40.40
C ILE A 63 22.58 20.28 39.96
N GLN A 64 23.47 21.15 39.58
CA GLN A 64 23.12 22.37 38.86
C GLN A 64 22.67 21.95 37.45
N ALA A 65 21.44 22.28 37.10
CA ALA A 65 20.92 22.10 35.76
C ALA A 65 21.70 23.02 34.80
N VAL A 66 22.53 22.45 33.97
CA VAL A 66 23.13 23.14 32.82
C VAL A 66 22.08 23.27 31.75
N THR A 67 21.49 24.45 31.62
CA THR A 67 20.58 24.77 30.51
C THR A 67 21.43 24.97 29.26
N THR A 68 21.56 23.98 28.44
CA THR A 68 22.18 24.10 27.12
C THR A 68 21.18 24.79 26.18
N THR A 69 21.30 26.10 26.03
CA THR A 69 20.55 26.85 25.03
C THR A 69 21.19 26.57 23.67
N THR A 70 20.61 25.67 22.93
CA THR A 70 20.97 25.46 21.52
C THR A 70 20.39 26.60 20.71
N PHE A 71 21.22 27.56 20.33
CA PHE A 71 20.86 28.57 19.36
C PHE A 71 20.77 27.89 17.97
N LEU A 72 19.56 27.70 17.46
CA LEU A 72 19.36 27.49 16.02
C LEU A 72 19.77 28.81 15.34
N PRO A 73 20.60 28.79 14.30
CA PRO A 73 20.82 29.97 13.48
C PRO A 73 19.50 30.29 12.75
N THR A 74 18.85 31.38 13.16
CA THR A 74 17.73 31.94 12.41
C THR A 74 18.32 32.59 11.17
N THR A 75 18.34 31.85 10.06
CA THR A 75 18.60 32.46 8.76
C THR A 75 17.34 33.21 8.35
N THR A 76 17.33 34.50 8.61
CA THR A 76 16.31 35.41 8.07
C THR A 76 16.61 35.55 6.58
N THR A 77 16.06 34.65 5.77
CA THR A 77 15.99 34.85 4.32
C THR A 77 14.86 35.85 4.09
N THR A 78 15.22 37.08 3.80
CA THR A 78 14.29 38.06 3.26
C THR A 78 13.87 37.57 1.91
N GLN A 79 12.71 36.90 1.86
CA GLN A 79 12.09 36.46 0.61
C GLN A 79 11.47 37.69 -0.04
N GLU A 80 12.24 38.35 -0.91
CA GLU A 80 11.70 39.32 -1.85
C GLU A 80 10.71 38.62 -2.76
N GLY A 81 9.43 39.02 -2.61
CA GLY A 81 8.40 38.94 -3.62
C GLY A 81 8.39 37.73 -4.55
N ALA A 82 8.22 36.51 -4.03
CA ALA A 82 7.67 35.45 -4.87
C ALA A 82 6.22 35.86 -5.19
N THR A 83 5.98 36.39 -6.37
CA THR A 83 4.65 36.40 -6.97
C THR A 83 4.17 34.95 -6.92
N ASP A 84 3.16 34.69 -6.08
CA ASP A 84 2.37 33.46 -6.11
C ASP A 84 1.90 33.25 -7.55
N THR A 85 2.67 32.50 -8.29
CA THR A 85 2.19 31.90 -9.52
C THR A 85 1.25 30.81 -9.02
N MET A 86 -0.01 31.19 -8.72
CA MET A 86 -1.09 30.23 -8.55
C MET A 86 -1.00 29.32 -9.77
N GLY A 87 -0.47 28.11 -9.58
CA GLY A 87 -0.42 27.10 -10.61
C GLY A 87 -1.84 26.99 -11.18
N SER A 88 -1.94 26.97 -12.50
CA SER A 88 -3.26 26.75 -13.12
C SER A 88 -3.94 25.58 -12.43
N PRO A 89 -5.25 25.69 -12.12
CA PRO A 89 -5.98 24.60 -11.49
C PRO A 89 -5.75 23.33 -12.33
N PRO A 90 -5.56 22.17 -11.69
CA PRO A 90 -5.32 20.93 -12.40
C PRO A 90 -6.43 20.72 -13.43
N THR A 91 -6.04 20.40 -14.65
CA THR A 91 -7.00 20.13 -15.72
C THR A 91 -7.77 18.86 -15.36
N PRO A 92 -9.12 18.91 -15.26
CA PRO A 92 -9.92 17.72 -15.03
C PRO A 92 -9.61 16.64 -16.06
N LEU A 93 -9.75 15.35 -15.67
CA LEU A 93 -9.72 14.26 -16.64
C LEU A 93 -10.91 14.42 -17.59
N ALA A 94 -10.62 14.53 -18.88
CA ALA A 94 -11.64 14.65 -19.92
C ALA A 94 -12.21 13.26 -20.25
N LEU A 95 -13.01 12.70 -19.32
CA LEU A 95 -13.71 11.45 -19.58
C LEU A 95 -14.89 11.70 -20.52
N SER A 96 -15.04 10.84 -21.53
CA SER A 96 -16.23 10.85 -22.40
C SER A 96 -17.46 10.45 -21.59
N LYS A 97 -18.65 10.88 -22.03
CA LYS A 97 -19.89 10.49 -21.35
C LYS A 97 -20.06 8.97 -21.31
N GLY A 98 -20.11 8.40 -20.10
CA GLY A 98 -20.23 6.96 -19.86
C GLY A 98 -18.92 6.20 -19.92
N GLU A 99 -17.79 6.88 -20.07
CA GLU A 99 -16.46 6.28 -19.94
C GLU A 99 -16.14 6.07 -18.46
N GLN A 100 -15.65 4.87 -18.14
CA GLN A 100 -15.18 4.55 -16.80
C GLN A 100 -13.74 5.05 -16.61
N LEU A 101 -13.44 5.51 -15.42
CA LEU A 101 -12.08 5.84 -15.03
C LEU A 101 -11.22 4.56 -15.01
N ARG A 102 -10.11 4.53 -15.73
CA ARG A 102 -9.14 3.43 -15.71
C ARG A 102 -8.06 3.72 -14.68
N VAL A 103 -8.07 2.95 -13.58
CA VAL A 103 -7.15 3.13 -12.44
C VAL A 103 -6.25 1.91 -12.32
N VAL A 104 -4.95 2.10 -12.41
CA VAL A 104 -3.96 1.10 -11.98
C VAL A 104 -3.67 1.30 -10.52
N VAL A 105 -3.66 0.24 -9.73
CA VAL A 105 -3.22 0.28 -8.34
C VAL A 105 -2.00 -0.63 -8.20
N THR A 106 -0.86 -0.05 -7.82
CA THR A 106 0.36 -0.78 -7.49
C THR A 106 0.66 -0.68 -6.00
N GLY A 107 1.06 -1.81 -5.40
CA GLY A 107 1.32 -1.83 -3.97
C GLY A 107 1.57 -3.22 -3.38
N ASP A 108 1.69 -3.24 -2.08
CA ASP A 108 2.01 -4.42 -1.27
C ASP A 108 0.79 -5.01 -0.53
N SER A 109 1.03 -5.78 0.53
CA SER A 109 -0.03 -6.44 1.31
C SER A 109 -1.02 -5.48 1.96
N VAL A 110 -0.62 -4.23 2.23
CA VAL A 110 -1.52 -3.25 2.85
C VAL A 110 -2.57 -2.78 1.86
N ILE A 111 -2.14 -2.37 0.67
CA ILE A 111 -3.09 -1.93 -0.37
C ILE A 111 -3.90 -3.11 -0.92
N GLU A 112 -3.38 -4.34 -0.87
CA GLU A 112 -4.14 -5.53 -1.23
C GLU A 112 -5.42 -5.67 -0.40
N GLN A 113 -5.37 -5.34 0.89
CA GLN A 113 -6.53 -5.32 1.77
C GLN A 113 -7.50 -4.16 1.47
N VAL A 114 -7.00 -3.07 0.91
CA VAL A 114 -7.79 -1.87 0.56
C VAL A 114 -8.58 -2.06 -0.74
N LEU A 115 -8.08 -2.86 -1.68
CA LEU A 115 -8.66 -3.00 -3.02
C LEU A 115 -10.17 -3.31 -3.05
N PRO A 116 -10.72 -4.23 -2.23
CA PRO A 116 -12.17 -4.48 -2.23
C PRO A 116 -12.97 -3.24 -1.82
N HIS A 117 -12.44 -2.46 -0.88
CA HIS A 117 -13.05 -1.24 -0.39
C HIS A 117 -12.93 -0.10 -1.40
N LEU A 118 -11.80 0.00 -2.07
CA LEU A 118 -11.58 0.96 -3.14
C LEU A 118 -12.50 0.69 -4.33
N ALA A 119 -12.64 -0.58 -4.74
CA ALA A 119 -13.58 -0.98 -5.77
C ALA A 119 -15.04 -0.64 -5.40
N LYS A 120 -15.42 -0.86 -4.12
CA LYS A 120 -16.73 -0.47 -3.61
C LYS A 120 -16.92 1.05 -3.61
N ALA A 121 -15.91 1.82 -3.20
CA ALA A 121 -15.98 3.27 -3.16
C ALA A 121 -16.10 3.89 -4.56
N PHE A 122 -15.39 3.35 -5.55
CA PHE A 122 -15.52 3.79 -6.94
C PHE A 122 -16.82 3.28 -7.61
N GLY A 123 -17.36 2.16 -7.17
CA GLY A 123 -18.54 1.54 -7.77
C GLY A 123 -18.38 1.33 -9.28
N SER A 124 -19.37 1.72 -10.06
CA SER A 124 -19.33 1.64 -11.53
C SER A 124 -18.54 2.76 -12.21
N ALA A 125 -18.03 3.73 -11.44
CA ALA A 125 -17.31 4.89 -11.98
C ALA A 125 -15.90 4.54 -12.48
N ALA A 126 -15.28 3.47 -11.95
CA ALA A 126 -13.93 3.09 -12.31
C ALA A 126 -13.78 1.59 -12.60
N VAL A 127 -12.79 1.28 -13.44
CA VAL A 127 -12.21 -0.06 -13.59
C VAL A 127 -10.83 -0.05 -12.99
N ILE A 128 -10.55 -1.01 -12.10
CA ILE A 128 -9.27 -1.11 -11.39
C ILE A 128 -8.45 -2.27 -11.97
N GLU A 129 -7.28 -1.94 -12.50
CA GLU A 129 -6.25 -2.90 -12.87
C GLU A 129 -5.25 -3.06 -11.71
N ARG A 130 -4.98 -4.30 -11.32
CA ARG A 130 -4.21 -4.63 -10.11
C ARG A 130 -2.76 -4.95 -10.45
N ARG A 131 -1.84 -4.28 -9.78
CA ARG A 131 -0.42 -4.60 -9.68
C ARG A 131 -0.05 -4.65 -8.20
N VAL A 132 -0.65 -5.61 -7.48
CA VAL A 132 -0.61 -5.69 -6.01
C VAL A 132 -0.34 -7.12 -5.57
N HIS A 133 0.69 -7.27 -4.72
CA HIS A 133 1.03 -8.54 -4.08
C HIS A 133 1.76 -8.29 -2.75
N GLY A 134 1.46 -9.11 -1.75
CA GLY A 134 2.10 -8.99 -0.43
C GLY A 134 3.61 -9.12 -0.50
N GLY A 135 4.33 -8.23 0.21
CA GLY A 135 5.78 -8.24 0.32
C GLY A 135 6.54 -7.62 -0.86
N THR A 136 5.85 -7.12 -1.90
CA THR A 136 6.53 -6.49 -3.04
C THR A 136 7.01 -5.08 -2.73
N ALA A 137 8.13 -4.70 -3.34
CA ALA A 137 8.57 -3.33 -3.49
C ALA A 137 8.03 -2.72 -4.80
N LEU A 138 8.20 -1.42 -4.99
CA LEU A 138 7.72 -0.75 -6.21
C LEU A 138 8.38 -1.29 -7.48
N CYS A 139 9.68 -1.56 -7.43
CA CYS A 139 10.44 -2.10 -8.57
C CYS A 139 10.03 -3.51 -9.02
N ASP A 140 9.34 -4.29 -8.20
CA ASP A 140 8.82 -5.60 -8.60
C ASP A 140 7.74 -5.51 -9.69
N TRP A 141 7.16 -4.33 -9.87
CA TRP A 141 6.13 -4.05 -10.87
C TRP A 141 6.67 -3.37 -12.13
N PHE A 142 7.98 -3.32 -12.32
CA PHE A 142 8.59 -2.92 -13.57
C PHE A 142 8.86 -4.13 -14.46
N ALA A 143 8.85 -3.94 -15.78
CA ALA A 143 8.97 -5.03 -16.74
C ALA A 143 10.21 -5.92 -16.54
N GLU A 144 11.30 -5.34 -16.04
CA GLU A 144 12.53 -6.09 -15.73
C GLU A 144 12.32 -7.21 -14.70
N GLN A 145 11.47 -6.98 -13.69
CA GLN A 145 11.18 -7.93 -12.60
C GLN A 145 9.80 -8.57 -12.76
N GLY A 146 8.79 -7.80 -13.13
CA GLY A 146 7.39 -8.20 -13.25
C GLY A 146 7.05 -8.88 -14.59
N GLY A 147 7.95 -8.86 -15.56
CA GLY A 147 7.69 -9.39 -16.90
C GLY A 147 6.43 -8.79 -17.50
N ASP A 148 5.52 -9.62 -18.00
CA ASP A 148 4.25 -9.18 -18.61
C ASP A 148 3.31 -8.43 -17.65
N LEU A 149 3.58 -8.45 -16.34
CA LEU A 149 2.84 -7.69 -15.34
C LEU A 149 3.44 -6.31 -15.08
N GLY A 150 4.53 -5.93 -15.75
CA GLY A 150 5.15 -4.63 -15.62
C GLY A 150 4.20 -3.48 -15.94
N ILE A 151 4.38 -2.34 -15.26
CA ILE A 151 3.58 -1.13 -15.47
C ILE A 151 3.73 -0.63 -16.92
N GLU A 152 4.89 -0.82 -17.53
CA GLU A 152 5.20 -0.44 -18.92
C GLU A 152 4.23 -1.08 -19.93
N HIS A 153 3.73 -2.29 -19.63
CA HIS A 153 2.79 -3.02 -20.50
C HIS A 153 1.34 -2.52 -20.42
N LEU A 154 1.10 -1.51 -19.58
CA LEU A 154 -0.22 -0.89 -19.46
C LEU A 154 -0.46 0.23 -20.49
N ALA A 155 0.52 0.56 -21.32
CA ALA A 155 0.41 1.63 -22.33
C ALA A 155 -0.79 1.41 -23.27
N ASP A 156 -1.04 0.19 -23.71
CA ASP A 156 -2.19 -0.15 -24.57
C ASP A 156 -3.53 -0.06 -23.83
N TRP A 157 -3.53 -0.27 -22.52
CA TRP A 157 -4.74 -0.12 -21.67
C TRP A 157 -5.05 1.35 -21.40
N GLN A 158 -4.06 2.24 -21.53
CA GLN A 158 -4.16 3.68 -21.35
C GLN A 158 -4.78 4.05 -19.99
N PRO A 159 -4.11 3.79 -18.86
CA PRO A 159 -4.62 4.17 -17.56
C PRO A 159 -4.82 5.69 -17.47
N HIS A 160 -5.88 6.13 -16.80
CA HIS A 160 -6.05 7.54 -16.49
C HIS A 160 -5.25 7.94 -15.26
N VAL A 161 -5.15 7.03 -14.28
CA VAL A 161 -4.42 7.26 -13.02
C VAL A 161 -3.68 6.00 -12.59
N ILE A 162 -2.46 6.18 -12.13
CA ILE A 162 -1.65 5.16 -11.45
C ILE A 162 -1.59 5.52 -9.96
N VAL A 163 -2.13 4.68 -9.10
CA VAL A 163 -2.04 4.80 -7.63
C VAL A 163 -0.85 3.99 -7.16
N VAL A 164 0.07 4.63 -6.44
CA VAL A 164 1.30 4.03 -5.89
C VAL A 164 1.19 3.99 -4.37
N ALA A 165 1.08 2.77 -3.80
CA ALA A 165 0.86 2.57 -2.38
C ALA A 165 1.73 1.43 -1.84
N HIS A 166 3.01 1.71 -1.61
CA HIS A 166 4.01 0.79 -1.09
C HIS A 166 4.52 1.23 0.28
N GLY A 167 4.62 0.29 1.22
CA GLY A 167 5.04 0.54 2.60
C GLY A 167 6.56 0.48 2.83
N GLY A 168 7.36 0.27 1.78
CA GLY A 168 8.81 0.23 1.93
C GLY A 168 9.40 -1.18 2.09
N ASN A 169 8.80 -2.20 1.47
CA ASN A 169 9.40 -3.51 1.41
C ASN A 169 10.78 -3.45 0.73
N ALA A 170 11.77 -4.13 1.30
CA ALA A 170 13.15 -4.19 0.81
C ALA A 170 13.67 -5.61 0.61
N MET A 171 12.86 -6.63 0.94
CA MET A 171 13.26 -8.04 0.92
C MET A 171 13.05 -8.70 -0.44
N THR A 172 12.99 -7.93 -1.51
CA THR A 172 12.79 -8.43 -2.87
C THR A 172 14.08 -8.32 -3.68
N PRO A 173 14.27 -9.14 -4.73
CA PRO A 173 15.48 -9.12 -5.54
C PRO A 173 15.84 -7.75 -6.13
N CYS A 174 14.84 -6.95 -6.53
CA CYS A 174 15.08 -5.62 -7.11
C CYS A 174 15.51 -4.58 -6.06
N MET A 175 15.36 -4.89 -4.79
CA MET A 175 15.84 -4.09 -3.65
C MET A 175 17.14 -4.62 -3.06
N ALA A 176 17.80 -5.58 -3.71
CA ALA A 176 19.09 -6.10 -3.25
C ALA A 176 20.25 -5.24 -3.77
N GLY A 177 21.23 -5.04 -2.90
CA GLY A 177 22.50 -4.40 -3.26
C GLY A 177 23.40 -5.33 -4.10
N PRO A 178 24.57 -4.87 -4.51
CA PRO A 178 25.52 -5.67 -5.28
C PRO A 178 26.04 -6.93 -4.58
N ASP A 179 25.92 -6.97 -3.26
CA ASP A 179 26.26 -8.11 -2.37
C ASP A 179 25.11 -9.10 -2.19
N GLY A 180 23.93 -8.79 -2.74
CA GLY A 180 22.72 -9.59 -2.62
C GLY A 180 21.91 -9.34 -1.33
N GLU A 181 22.40 -8.44 -0.46
CA GLU A 181 21.68 -8.07 0.77
C GLU A 181 20.65 -6.94 0.47
N PRO A 182 19.55 -6.86 1.24
CA PRO A 182 18.59 -5.78 1.10
C PRO A 182 19.23 -4.41 1.24
N LEU A 183 18.83 -3.46 0.40
CA LEU A 183 19.25 -2.08 0.54
C LEU A 183 18.74 -1.47 1.84
N GLU A 184 19.60 -0.75 2.55
CA GLU A 184 19.30 -0.10 3.80
C GLU A 184 19.70 1.38 3.79
N GLY A 185 19.17 2.16 4.74
CA GLY A 185 19.55 3.55 4.95
C GLY A 185 19.41 4.41 3.70
N GLN A 186 20.46 5.15 3.34
CA GLN A 186 20.45 6.07 2.21
C GLN A 186 20.23 5.37 0.87
N ALA A 187 20.83 4.19 0.65
CA ALA A 187 20.69 3.43 -0.60
C ALA A 187 19.23 2.97 -0.83
N PHE A 188 18.54 2.57 0.24
CA PHE A 188 17.12 2.25 0.19
C PHE A 188 16.28 3.46 -0.26
N PHE A 189 16.52 4.64 0.35
CA PHE A 189 15.78 5.85 0.00
C PHE A 189 16.06 6.31 -1.43
N GLU A 190 17.30 6.26 -1.88
CA GLU A 190 17.69 6.62 -3.24
C GLU A 190 17.00 5.70 -4.25
N LYS A 191 16.95 4.41 -3.99
CA LYS A 191 16.27 3.42 -4.85
C LYS A 191 14.76 3.68 -4.91
N TYR A 192 14.09 3.83 -3.76
CA TYR A 192 12.64 4.11 -3.74
C TYR A 192 12.29 5.44 -4.40
N LEU A 193 13.15 6.46 -4.25
CA LEU A 193 12.97 7.73 -4.92
C LEU A 193 13.10 7.56 -6.44
N ALA A 194 14.16 6.91 -6.90
CA ALA A 194 14.37 6.65 -8.33
C ALA A 194 13.23 5.84 -8.96
N ASP A 195 12.73 4.83 -8.25
CA ASP A 195 11.58 4.03 -8.68
C ASP A 195 10.29 4.86 -8.76
N SER A 196 10.09 5.76 -7.79
CA SER A 196 8.95 6.67 -7.79
C SER A 196 9.00 7.66 -8.96
N GLU A 197 10.19 8.20 -9.26
CA GLU A 197 10.43 9.07 -10.40
C GLU A 197 10.20 8.32 -11.72
N TYR A 198 10.62 7.05 -11.80
CA TYR A 198 10.40 6.21 -12.97
C TYR A 198 8.91 5.94 -13.24
N VAL A 199 8.09 5.72 -12.20
CA VAL A 199 6.63 5.62 -12.38
C VAL A 199 6.03 6.90 -12.93
N VAL A 200 6.51 8.07 -12.49
CA VAL A 200 6.05 9.36 -13.03
C VAL A 200 6.44 9.51 -14.50
N GLU A 201 7.64 9.04 -14.88
CA GLU A 201 8.09 9.04 -16.28
C GLU A 201 7.19 8.15 -17.14
N LEU A 202 6.91 6.91 -16.69
CA LEU A 202 5.99 5.99 -17.38
C LEU A 202 4.58 6.58 -17.51
N ALA A 203 4.05 7.15 -16.43
CA ALA A 203 2.75 7.79 -16.45
C ALA A 203 2.69 8.95 -17.44
N THR A 204 3.75 9.75 -17.52
CA THR A 204 3.86 10.86 -18.49
C THR A 204 3.82 10.34 -19.92
N GLN A 205 4.51 9.23 -20.21
CA GLN A 205 4.48 8.60 -21.54
C GLN A 205 3.09 8.07 -21.92
N MET A 206 2.30 7.67 -20.92
CA MET A 206 0.93 7.16 -21.09
C MET A 206 -0.15 8.25 -21.01
N ASP A 207 0.20 9.52 -20.85
CA ASP A 207 -0.73 10.63 -20.52
C ASP A 207 -1.58 10.34 -19.28
N SER A 208 -0.99 9.65 -18.32
CA SER A 208 -1.61 9.24 -17.06
C SER A 208 -1.23 10.18 -15.93
N ARG A 209 -2.06 10.24 -14.90
CA ARG A 209 -1.74 10.92 -13.64
C ARG A 209 -1.20 9.95 -12.62
N VAL A 210 -0.50 10.45 -11.60
CA VAL A 210 0.04 9.62 -10.52
C VAL A 210 -0.48 10.10 -9.17
N LEU A 211 -0.99 9.18 -8.37
CA LEU A 211 -1.33 9.40 -6.98
C LEU A 211 -0.43 8.56 -6.09
N PHE A 212 0.47 9.19 -5.35
CA PHE A 212 1.21 8.55 -4.28
C PHE A 212 0.38 8.53 -3.00
N VAL A 213 0.40 7.42 -2.28
CA VAL A 213 -0.36 7.25 -1.04
C VAL A 213 0.56 6.71 0.03
N ASN A 214 0.62 7.38 1.19
CA ASN A 214 1.41 6.86 2.30
C ASN A 214 0.67 5.76 3.04
N HIS A 215 1.46 4.92 3.72
CA HIS A 215 0.92 3.97 4.69
C HIS A 215 0.75 4.64 6.06
N PRO A 216 -0.20 4.15 6.86
CA PRO A 216 -0.33 4.60 8.22
C PRO A 216 0.89 4.17 9.05
N VAL A 217 1.18 4.93 10.10
CA VAL A 217 2.33 4.70 11.00
C VAL A 217 2.23 3.31 11.65
N TRP A 218 3.35 2.61 11.71
CA TRP A 218 3.48 1.28 12.31
C TRP A 218 3.48 1.36 13.84
N PHE A 219 3.29 0.21 14.49
CA PHE A 219 3.23 0.12 15.95
C PHE A 219 4.51 0.60 16.67
N ASP A 220 5.66 0.54 15.99
CA ASP A 220 6.95 1.06 16.48
C ASP A 220 7.18 2.54 16.18
N GLY A 221 6.20 3.21 15.58
CA GLY A 221 6.29 4.61 15.18
C GLY A 221 6.99 4.84 13.84
N SER A 222 7.42 3.81 13.15
CA SER A 222 8.09 3.96 11.85
C SER A 222 7.08 4.19 10.71
N THR A 223 7.57 4.86 9.65
CA THR A 223 6.88 5.02 8.37
C THR A 223 7.61 4.30 7.25
N TRP A 224 8.65 3.56 7.59
CA TRP A 224 9.61 2.91 6.70
C TRP A 224 10.27 3.86 5.68
N GLY A 225 10.06 5.17 5.87
CA GLY A 225 10.70 6.23 5.10
C GLY A 225 10.07 6.57 3.77
N THR A 226 9.17 5.73 3.22
CA THR A 226 8.51 6.01 1.93
C THR A 226 7.55 7.20 2.01
N ASP A 227 6.98 7.50 3.18
CA ASP A 227 6.09 8.67 3.37
C ASP A 227 6.76 9.97 2.93
N GLY A 228 8.00 10.21 3.35
CA GLY A 228 8.75 11.42 2.98
C GLY A 228 9.01 11.52 1.48
N ILE A 229 9.29 10.40 0.82
CA ILE A 229 9.47 10.33 -0.63
C ILE A 229 8.16 10.69 -1.33
N PHE A 230 7.09 9.96 -1.04
CA PHE A 230 5.80 10.11 -1.71
C PHE A 230 5.19 11.50 -1.50
N ARG A 231 5.32 12.04 -0.28
CA ARG A 231 4.89 13.41 0.04
C ARG A 231 5.63 14.47 -0.77
N SER A 232 6.90 14.24 -1.13
CA SER A 232 7.72 15.18 -1.90
C SER A 232 7.45 15.16 -3.40
N MET A 233 6.78 14.12 -3.92
CA MET A 233 6.60 13.94 -5.35
C MET A 233 5.80 15.05 -6.05
N PRO A 234 4.70 15.59 -5.50
CA PRO A 234 4.00 16.71 -6.11
C PRO A 234 4.85 17.97 -6.29
N ASP A 235 5.76 18.24 -5.35
CA ASP A 235 6.65 19.42 -5.42
C ASP A 235 7.73 19.23 -6.49
N ARG A 236 8.17 17.98 -6.72
CA ARG A 236 9.12 17.64 -7.79
C ARG A 236 8.51 17.73 -9.18
N TYR A 237 7.21 17.48 -9.27
CA TYR A 237 6.46 17.44 -10.52
C TYR A 237 5.26 18.39 -10.45
N PRO A 238 5.52 19.72 -10.53
CA PRO A 238 4.45 20.71 -10.46
C PRO A 238 3.52 20.60 -11.68
N GLY A 239 2.28 21.07 -11.55
CA GLY A 239 1.29 21.03 -12.63
C GLY A 239 0.08 20.15 -12.34
N GLY A 240 0.06 19.49 -11.18
CA GLY A 240 -1.13 18.82 -10.65
C GLY A 240 -1.41 17.43 -11.24
N PHE A 241 -0.53 16.91 -12.11
CA PHE A 241 -0.66 15.53 -12.61
C PHE A 241 -0.06 14.49 -11.66
N VAL A 242 0.80 14.90 -10.72
CA VAL A 242 1.28 14.11 -9.59
C VAL A 242 0.66 14.66 -8.32
N ARG A 243 0.05 13.77 -7.52
CA ARG A 243 -0.62 14.11 -6.28
C ARG A 243 -0.19 13.18 -5.15
N PHE A 244 -0.52 13.57 -3.93
CA PHE A 244 -0.26 12.77 -2.73
C PHE A 244 -1.51 12.71 -1.85
N ALA A 245 -1.96 11.50 -1.53
CA ALA A 245 -3.02 11.25 -0.56
C ALA A 245 -2.42 10.85 0.79
N SER A 246 -2.81 11.53 1.85
CA SER A 246 -2.40 11.16 3.21
C SER A 246 -3.48 10.32 3.88
N THR A 247 -3.10 9.13 4.35
CA THR A 247 -3.96 8.28 5.18
C THR A 247 -3.92 8.67 6.67
N TRP A 248 -2.96 9.51 7.06
CA TRP A 248 -2.71 9.83 8.46
C TRP A 248 -3.85 10.55 9.17
N PRO A 249 -4.62 11.48 8.56
CA PRO A 249 -5.70 12.15 9.27
C PRO A 249 -6.69 11.20 9.94
N THR A 250 -6.88 10.00 9.37
CA THR A 250 -7.85 9.02 9.86
C THR A 250 -7.24 7.74 10.45
N LEU A 251 -6.00 7.40 10.06
CA LEU A 251 -5.36 6.14 10.42
C LEU A 251 -4.13 6.30 11.33
N SER A 252 -3.56 7.49 11.40
CA SER A 252 -2.38 7.80 12.20
C SER A 252 -2.34 9.29 12.56
N PRO A 253 -3.38 9.82 13.22
CA PRO A 253 -3.46 11.24 13.54
C PRO A 253 -2.19 11.68 14.29
N ASP A 254 -1.73 12.88 13.98
CA ASP A 254 -0.48 13.46 14.53
C ASP A 254 0.78 12.59 14.29
N GLY A 255 0.75 11.72 13.27
CA GLY A 255 1.85 10.79 12.98
C GLY A 255 2.02 9.70 14.04
N GLN A 256 0.96 9.38 14.78
CA GLN A 256 0.99 8.37 15.82
C GLN A 256 0.29 7.08 15.38
N PHE A 257 0.81 5.94 15.88
CA PHE A 257 0.13 4.67 15.71
C PHE A 257 -1.24 4.68 16.39
N LEU A 258 -2.26 4.20 15.68
CA LEU A 258 -3.62 4.07 16.19
C LEU A 258 -4.11 2.64 15.96
N GLU A 259 -4.48 1.94 17.03
CA GLU A 259 -4.95 0.55 16.97
C GLU A 259 -6.44 0.44 16.69
N SER A 260 -7.24 1.35 17.23
CA SER A 260 -8.69 1.43 17.06
C SER A 260 -9.17 2.86 17.02
N ALA A 261 -10.33 3.11 16.44
CA ALA A 261 -10.91 4.45 16.36
C ALA A 261 -12.43 4.44 16.56
N PRO A 262 -13.02 5.58 16.97
CA PRO A 262 -14.46 5.77 16.87
C PRO A 262 -14.92 5.64 15.42
N CYS A 263 -16.10 5.06 15.24
CA CYS A 263 -16.71 4.96 13.92
C CYS A 263 -17.52 6.22 13.58
N TRP A 264 -17.53 6.56 12.32
CA TRP A 264 -18.55 7.42 11.74
C TRP A 264 -19.80 6.58 11.42
N GLU A 265 -20.89 7.25 11.08
CA GLU A 265 -22.13 6.59 10.70
C GLU A 265 -21.90 5.69 9.47
N ASP A 266 -22.43 4.46 9.52
CA ASP A 266 -22.40 3.46 8.44
C ASP A 266 -21.01 2.95 7.99
N GLU A 267 -19.96 3.20 8.76
CA GLU A 267 -18.64 2.63 8.44
C GLU A 267 -18.61 1.10 8.66
N PRO A 268 -18.01 0.34 7.74
CA PRO A 268 -17.90 -1.11 7.90
C PRO A 268 -16.86 -1.48 8.99
N GLY A 269 -17.09 -2.61 9.66
CA GLY A 269 -16.17 -3.11 10.68
C GLY A 269 -16.34 -2.46 12.06
N CYS A 270 -17.44 -1.78 12.28
CA CYS A 270 -17.78 -1.10 13.52
C CYS A 270 -18.62 -1.99 14.45
N VAL A 271 -18.25 -2.01 15.73
CA VAL A 271 -19.00 -2.67 16.79
C VAL A 271 -19.12 -1.69 17.96
N ASP A 272 -20.33 -1.42 18.41
CA ASP A 272 -20.61 -0.50 19.54
C ASP A 272 -19.95 0.89 19.39
N GLY A 273 -19.89 1.41 18.16
CA GLY A 273 -19.35 2.74 17.85
C GLY A 273 -17.82 2.82 17.73
N TYR A 274 -17.12 1.69 17.78
CA TYR A 274 -15.67 1.60 17.61
C TYR A 274 -15.30 0.50 16.61
N GLY A 275 -14.18 0.68 15.92
CA GLY A 275 -13.61 -0.33 15.04
C GLY A 275 -12.11 -0.49 15.22
N GLU A 276 -11.63 -1.72 15.06
CA GLU A 276 -10.20 -2.00 15.00
C GLU A 276 -9.63 -1.50 13.66
N LEU A 277 -8.46 -0.87 13.72
CA LEU A 277 -7.75 -0.39 12.54
C LEU A 277 -6.64 -1.33 12.10
N ARG A 278 -6.10 -2.14 13.02
CA ARG A 278 -4.90 -2.95 12.78
C ARG A 278 -5.13 -4.42 13.00
N SER A 279 -4.48 -5.24 12.17
CA SER A 279 -4.49 -6.70 12.24
C SER A 279 -3.09 -7.30 12.11
N GLY A 280 -3.02 -8.62 12.28
CA GLY A 280 -1.75 -9.36 12.24
C GLY A 280 -0.96 -9.27 13.54
N LEU A 281 0.04 -10.15 13.67
CA LEU A 281 0.89 -10.26 14.87
C LEU A 281 1.62 -8.96 15.19
N TRP A 282 2.07 -8.26 14.16
CA TRP A 282 2.85 -7.02 14.26
C TRP A 282 2.00 -5.77 14.03
N LYS A 283 0.65 -5.92 14.01
CA LYS A 283 -0.27 -4.81 13.72
C LYS A 283 0.08 -4.03 12.44
N ASN A 284 0.68 -4.74 11.47
CA ASN A 284 1.17 -4.19 10.21
C ASN A 284 0.18 -4.34 9.05
N HIS A 285 -0.98 -4.92 9.31
CA HIS A 285 -2.06 -5.04 8.35
C HIS A 285 -3.29 -4.26 8.81
N LEU A 286 -4.22 -4.03 7.89
CA LEU A 286 -5.42 -3.26 8.15
C LEU A 286 -6.58 -4.18 8.53
N GLN A 287 -7.48 -3.69 9.38
CA GLN A 287 -8.83 -4.21 9.56
C GLN A 287 -9.80 -3.51 8.61
N THR A 288 -11.01 -4.02 8.53
CA THR A 288 -12.06 -3.55 7.62
C THR A 288 -12.27 -2.03 7.69
N LEU A 289 -12.36 -1.46 8.91
CA LEU A 289 -12.54 -0.02 9.10
C LEU A 289 -11.36 0.77 8.52
N ALA A 290 -10.12 0.34 8.80
CA ALA A 290 -8.95 1.04 8.29
C ALA A 290 -8.81 0.91 6.79
N ALA A 291 -9.08 -0.26 6.23
CA ALA A 291 -9.04 -0.47 4.77
C ALA A 291 -10.09 0.40 4.05
N TRP A 292 -11.28 0.56 4.65
CA TRP A 292 -12.30 1.48 4.16
C TRP A 292 -11.83 2.94 4.20
N ARG A 293 -11.30 3.41 5.34
CA ARG A 293 -10.79 4.80 5.48
C ARG A 293 -9.61 5.08 4.57
N TYR A 294 -8.75 4.09 4.36
CA TYR A 294 -7.66 4.20 3.39
C TYR A 294 -8.21 4.39 1.96
N ALA A 295 -9.20 3.58 1.57
CA ALA A 295 -9.84 3.71 0.27
C ALA A 295 -10.50 5.09 0.09
N LEU A 296 -11.17 5.60 1.14
CA LEU A 296 -11.75 6.94 1.12
C LEU A 296 -10.70 8.04 0.94
N ALA A 297 -9.53 7.94 1.60
CA ALA A 297 -8.45 8.93 1.42
C ALA A 297 -7.96 8.99 -0.03
N ILE A 298 -7.91 7.85 -0.74
CA ILE A 298 -7.62 7.82 -2.17
C ILE A 298 -8.71 8.55 -2.96
N VAL A 299 -9.97 8.20 -2.74
CA VAL A 299 -11.11 8.77 -3.47
C VAL A 299 -11.23 10.28 -3.22
N GLU A 300 -11.07 10.72 -1.97
CA GLU A 300 -11.10 12.13 -1.60
C GLU A 300 -10.02 12.93 -2.34
N GLU A 301 -8.81 12.37 -2.50
CA GLU A 301 -7.77 13.05 -3.26
C GLU A 301 -8.08 13.10 -4.76
N PHE A 302 -8.71 12.07 -5.35
CA PHE A 302 -9.19 12.12 -6.74
C PHE A 302 -10.17 13.25 -6.96
N VAL A 303 -11.07 13.46 -5.99
CA VAL A 303 -12.05 14.55 -6.02
C VAL A 303 -11.38 15.90 -5.81
N ALA A 304 -10.49 16.03 -4.82
CA ALA A 304 -9.76 17.26 -4.52
C ALA A 304 -8.87 17.69 -5.69
N ALA A 305 -8.30 16.73 -6.41
CA ALA A 305 -7.52 16.95 -7.62
C ALA A 305 -8.40 17.35 -8.84
N GLY A 306 -9.72 17.27 -8.71
CA GLY A 306 -10.64 17.50 -9.82
C GLY A 306 -10.58 16.40 -10.91
N TRP A 307 -10.01 15.24 -10.59
CA TRP A 307 -9.91 14.12 -11.54
C TRP A 307 -11.25 13.40 -11.70
N VAL A 308 -12.09 13.45 -10.68
CA VAL A 308 -13.43 12.85 -10.68
C VAL A 308 -14.42 13.84 -10.07
N ASP A 309 -15.61 13.95 -10.67
CA ASP A 309 -16.72 14.73 -10.07
C ASP A 309 -17.43 13.87 -9.00
N LEU A 310 -17.67 14.43 -7.82
CA LEU A 310 -18.47 13.79 -6.75
C LEU A 310 -19.81 13.23 -7.23
N LYS A 311 -20.41 13.85 -8.24
CA LYS A 311 -21.67 13.36 -8.83
C LYS A 311 -21.57 11.97 -9.44
N VAL A 312 -20.37 11.55 -9.81
CA VAL A 312 -20.11 10.20 -10.36
C VAL A 312 -20.27 9.13 -9.28
N PHE A 313 -19.95 9.47 -8.02
CA PHE A 313 -20.08 8.57 -6.87
C PHE A 313 -21.50 8.55 -6.27
N ALA A 314 -22.28 9.59 -6.52
CA ALA A 314 -23.66 9.71 -6.02
C ALA A 314 -24.72 9.01 -6.88
N MET A 315 -24.32 8.41 -8.01
CA MET A 315 -25.23 7.58 -8.79
C MET A 315 -25.36 6.22 -8.08
N GLU A 316 -26.35 6.12 -7.20
CA GLU A 316 -26.84 4.81 -6.77
C GLU A 316 -27.17 3.99 -8.03
N PRO A 317 -26.83 2.69 -8.06
CA PRO A 317 -27.31 1.84 -9.12
C PRO A 317 -28.84 1.95 -9.09
N GLU A 318 -29.46 2.38 -10.21
CA GLU A 318 -30.90 2.25 -10.38
C GLU A 318 -31.23 0.79 -10.05
N VAL A 319 -31.86 0.58 -8.91
CA VAL A 319 -32.46 -0.69 -8.55
C VAL A 319 -33.54 -0.89 -9.58
N GLY A 320 -33.22 -1.61 -10.65
CA GLY A 320 -34.21 -2.00 -11.65
C GLY A 320 -35.28 -2.77 -10.91
N ASP A 321 -36.47 -2.19 -10.83
CA ASP A 321 -37.69 -2.87 -10.40
C ASP A 321 -37.88 -4.06 -11.32
N GLY A 322 -37.47 -5.28 -10.82
CA GLY A 322 -37.63 -6.54 -11.50
C GLY A 322 -38.99 -7.20 -11.17
#